data_21c66b3502faeac36a5603c0a346b623
#
_entry.id   21c66b3502faeac36a5603c0a346b623
#
_cell.length_a   1.000
_cell.length_b   1.000
_cell.length_c   1.000
_cell.angle_alpha   90.00
_cell.angle_beta   90.00
_cell.angle_gamma   90.00
#
_symmetry.space_group_name_H-M   'P 1'
#
loop_
_entity.id
_entity.type
_entity.pdbx_description
1 polymer ?
#
loop_
_entity_poly.entity_id
_entity_poly.type
_entity_poly.pdbx_seq_one_letter_code
_entity_poly.pdbx_strand_id
1 'polypeptide(L)'
;MNAPLWTFEDLVQAAGGVAGGTAPMPLTGFSIDTRTLKPGDIFVALKDQRDGHDFVTSAFAKGAGAAIVSASYVRQTGDGALVRVADPLKGLEGVARAARSRLSPAARVIAVTGSVGKTGTKEMLKACLSLAAPGRVHAADKSFNNHWGVP
;
A
#
# COMPACT_ATOMS: atom_id res chain seq x y z
N MET A 1 -7.40 11.56 -15.73
CA MET A 1 -7.24 11.48 -14.25
C MET A 1 -7.60 10.05 -13.84
N ASN A 2 -6.68 9.31 -13.24
CA ASN A 2 -7.01 7.98 -12.71
C ASN A 2 -8.00 8.14 -11.54
N ALA A 3 -9.02 7.28 -11.50
CA ALA A 3 -9.92 7.21 -10.35
C ALA A 3 -9.10 6.95 -9.06
N PRO A 4 -9.48 7.54 -7.93
CA PRO A 4 -8.77 7.30 -6.67
C PRO A 4 -8.83 5.81 -6.33
N LEU A 5 -7.71 5.26 -5.89
CA LEU A 5 -7.63 3.86 -5.45
C LEU A 5 -8.43 3.65 -4.17
N TRP A 6 -8.41 4.65 -3.29
CA TRP A 6 -9.11 4.68 -2.02
C TRP A 6 -9.72 6.06 -1.74
N THR A 7 -10.92 6.10 -1.15
CA THR A 7 -11.34 7.25 -0.36
C THR A 7 -10.64 7.22 1.00
N PHE A 8 -10.55 8.35 1.68
CA PHE A 8 -9.92 8.36 3.00
C PHE A 8 -10.74 7.55 4.02
N GLU A 9 -12.06 7.59 3.93
CA GLU A 9 -12.97 6.82 4.78
C GLU A 9 -12.80 5.31 4.58
N ASP A 10 -12.78 4.84 3.32
CA ASP A 10 -12.55 3.43 3.00
C ASP A 10 -11.19 2.96 3.52
N LEU A 11 -10.15 3.80 3.40
CA LEU A 11 -8.82 3.50 3.91
C LEU A 11 -8.83 3.34 5.44
N VAL A 12 -9.46 4.25 6.16
CA VAL A 12 -9.60 4.19 7.63
C VAL A 12 -10.31 2.91 8.06
N GLN A 13 -11.42 2.59 7.41
CA GLN A 13 -12.19 1.38 7.69
C GLN A 13 -11.38 0.12 7.38
N ALA A 14 -10.75 0.06 6.21
CA ALA A 14 -9.95 -1.09 5.77
C ALA A 14 -8.74 -1.34 6.67
N ALA A 15 -8.08 -0.28 7.13
CA ALA A 15 -6.95 -0.37 8.06
C ALA A 15 -7.38 -0.69 9.50
N GLY A 16 -8.68 -0.63 9.82
CA GLY A 16 -9.18 -0.80 11.18
C GLY A 16 -8.69 0.31 12.13
N GLY A 17 -8.58 1.53 11.60
CA GLY A 17 -7.96 2.66 12.28
C GLY A 17 -8.96 3.77 12.66
N VAL A 18 -8.40 4.84 13.19
CA VAL A 18 -9.11 6.08 13.53
C VAL A 18 -8.57 7.22 12.68
N ALA A 19 -9.48 8.01 12.09
CA ALA A 19 -9.11 9.16 11.28
C ALA A 19 -8.48 10.28 12.11
N GLY A 20 -7.39 10.84 11.64
CA GLY A 20 -6.76 12.03 12.17
C GLY A 20 -6.63 13.09 11.07
N GLY A 21 -7.70 13.84 10.82
CA GLY A 21 -7.78 14.84 9.75
C GLY A 21 -8.50 14.29 8.51
N THR A 22 -8.37 15.01 7.39
CA THR A 22 -8.99 14.67 6.10
C THR A 22 -7.93 14.67 5.00
N ALA A 23 -8.04 13.77 4.03
CA ALA A 23 -7.16 13.76 2.86
C ALA A 23 -7.66 14.78 1.82
N PRO A 24 -6.86 15.79 1.46
CA PRO A 24 -7.27 16.83 0.53
C PRO A 24 -7.17 16.41 -0.95
N MET A 25 -6.63 15.24 -1.23
CA MET A 25 -6.38 14.75 -2.58
C MET A 25 -6.73 13.26 -2.74
N PRO A 26 -6.91 12.80 -3.98
CA PRO A 26 -7.12 11.38 -4.26
C PRO A 26 -5.94 10.52 -3.77
N LEU A 27 -6.26 9.37 -3.17
CA LEU A 27 -5.27 8.39 -2.72
C LEU A 27 -5.03 7.39 -3.85
N THR A 28 -3.80 7.36 -4.38
CA THR A 28 -3.49 6.71 -5.67
C THR A 28 -2.53 5.52 -5.57
N GLY A 29 -1.85 5.36 -4.45
CA GLY A 29 -0.87 4.28 -4.27
C GLY A 29 -0.45 4.12 -2.83
N PHE A 30 0.52 3.24 -2.60
CA PHE A 30 1.13 3.00 -1.29
C PHE A 30 2.65 3.09 -1.39
N SER A 31 3.27 3.62 -0.35
CA SER A 31 4.73 3.61 -0.20
C SER A 31 5.14 3.41 1.25
N ILE A 32 6.20 2.63 1.45
CA ILE A 32 6.90 2.48 2.74
C ILE A 32 8.24 3.22 2.74
N ASP A 33 8.57 3.88 1.62
CA ASP A 33 9.85 4.54 1.41
C ASP A 33 9.67 5.93 0.80
N THR A 34 10.03 6.96 1.54
CA THR A 34 9.91 8.36 1.09
C THR A 34 10.78 8.70 -0.13
N ARG A 35 11.73 7.84 -0.52
CA ARG A 35 12.56 8.03 -1.73
C ARG A 35 11.81 7.68 -3.02
N THR A 36 10.83 6.78 -2.92
CA THR A 36 10.04 6.30 -4.06
C THR A 36 8.59 6.76 -4.01
N LEU A 37 8.21 7.47 -2.94
CA LEU A 37 6.87 8.01 -2.74
C LEU A 37 6.49 8.98 -3.85
N LYS A 38 5.27 8.85 -4.36
CA LYS A 38 4.66 9.73 -5.37
C LYS A 38 3.56 10.59 -4.74
N PRO A 39 3.26 11.77 -5.31
CA PRO A 39 2.13 12.57 -4.85
C PRO A 39 0.82 11.77 -4.88
N GLY A 40 0.06 11.83 -3.78
CA GLY A 40 -1.17 11.06 -3.59
C GLY A 40 -0.97 9.66 -3.01
N ASP A 41 0.27 9.19 -2.83
CA ASP A 41 0.52 7.91 -2.15
C ASP A 41 0.14 7.97 -0.67
N ILE A 42 -0.26 6.83 -0.15
CA ILE A 42 -0.44 6.55 1.27
C ILE A 42 0.90 6.07 1.82
N PHE A 43 1.49 6.83 2.73
CA PHE A 43 2.72 6.41 3.40
C PHE A 43 2.39 5.45 4.56
N VAL A 44 3.08 4.32 4.67
CA VAL A 44 2.91 3.37 5.78
C VAL A 44 4.15 3.39 6.67
N ALA A 45 3.99 3.86 7.90
CA ALA A 45 5.08 4.00 8.87
C ALA A 45 5.40 2.66 9.54
N LEU A 46 6.07 1.77 8.80
CA LEU A 46 6.52 0.48 9.32
C LEU A 46 7.78 0.65 10.17
N LYS A 47 7.94 -0.22 11.17
CA LYS A 47 9.10 -0.25 12.04
C LYS A 47 9.97 -1.48 11.75
N ASP A 48 11.25 -1.24 11.48
CA ASP A 48 12.28 -2.25 11.33
C ASP A 48 13.58 -1.75 11.98
N GLN A 49 14.71 -1.77 11.30
CA GLN A 49 15.99 -1.17 11.73
C GLN A 49 15.85 0.35 11.93
N ARG A 50 14.92 0.98 11.21
CA ARG A 50 14.53 2.38 11.38
C ARG A 50 13.04 2.44 11.70
N ASP A 51 12.64 3.43 12.47
CA ASP A 51 11.23 3.71 12.72
C ASP A 51 10.66 4.54 11.57
N GLY A 52 9.69 3.98 10.83
CA GLY A 52 9.01 4.68 9.74
C GLY A 52 8.30 5.97 10.19
N HIS A 53 7.98 6.09 11.48
CA HIS A 53 7.34 7.27 12.03
C HIS A 53 8.24 8.51 11.95
N ASP A 54 9.56 8.37 11.96
CA ASP A 54 10.52 9.47 11.79
C ASP A 54 10.43 10.14 10.41
N PHE A 55 9.81 9.45 9.44
CA PHE A 55 9.71 9.91 8.06
C PHE A 55 8.32 10.43 7.67
N VAL A 56 7.34 10.42 8.57
CA VAL A 56 5.95 10.81 8.27
C VAL A 56 5.87 12.25 7.76
N THR A 57 6.46 13.20 8.47
CA THR A 57 6.47 14.61 8.05
C THR A 57 7.18 14.79 6.70
N SER A 58 8.28 14.06 6.48
CA SER A 58 8.99 14.06 5.19
C SER A 58 8.14 13.47 4.06
N ALA A 59 7.33 12.45 4.34
CA ALA A 59 6.41 11.88 3.36
C ALA A 59 5.36 12.93 2.94
N PHE A 60 4.78 13.66 3.89
CA PHE A 60 3.84 14.74 3.55
C PHE A 60 4.51 15.88 2.78
N ALA A 61 5.72 16.27 3.14
CA ALA A 61 6.49 17.27 2.39
C ALA A 61 6.74 16.85 0.93
N LYS A 62 6.73 15.54 0.63
CA LYS A 62 6.87 14.98 -0.71
C LYS A 62 5.52 14.69 -1.39
N GLY A 63 4.41 15.07 -0.77
CA GLY A 63 3.09 14.97 -1.35
C GLY A 63 2.31 13.70 -1.01
N ALA A 64 2.63 13.01 0.08
CA ALA A 64 1.77 11.94 0.58
C ALA A 64 0.34 12.44 0.78
N GLY A 65 -0.65 11.70 0.30
CA GLY A 65 -2.06 12.02 0.48
C GLY A 65 -2.58 11.68 1.88
N ALA A 66 -2.01 10.63 2.49
CA ALA A 66 -2.31 10.18 3.85
C ALA A 66 -1.12 9.39 4.42
N ALA A 67 -1.12 9.14 5.74
CA ALA A 67 -0.17 8.21 6.34
C ALA A 67 -0.88 7.26 7.32
N ILE A 68 -0.50 5.97 7.29
CA ILE A 68 -0.88 4.98 8.31
C ILE A 68 0.22 4.97 9.37
N VAL A 69 -0.17 5.28 10.60
CA VAL A 69 0.74 5.43 11.75
C VAL A 69 0.23 4.67 12.97
N SER A 70 1.11 4.38 13.92
CA SER A 70 0.69 3.81 15.20
C SER A 70 -0.20 4.77 15.99
N ALA A 71 -1.06 4.22 16.85
CA ALA A 71 -1.94 5.01 17.71
C ALA A 71 -1.16 5.97 18.65
N SER A 72 0.06 5.59 19.02
CA SER A 72 0.95 6.39 19.87
C SER A 72 1.67 7.52 19.14
N TYR A 73 1.59 7.58 17.81
CA TYR A 73 2.26 8.63 17.04
C TYR A 73 1.73 10.01 17.39
N VAL A 74 2.60 10.91 17.78
CA VAL A 74 2.27 12.32 18.06
C VAL A 74 2.39 13.10 16.76
N ARG A 75 1.27 13.70 16.32
CA ARG A 75 1.22 14.55 15.12
C ARG A 75 2.26 15.67 15.21
N GLN A 76 3.02 15.84 14.15
CA GLN A 76 4.00 16.91 14.00
C GLN A 76 3.45 18.04 13.11
N THR A 77 4.08 19.21 13.21
CA THR A 77 3.79 20.32 12.29
C THR A 77 4.13 19.91 10.86
N GLY A 78 3.17 20.07 9.95
CA GLY A 78 3.31 19.65 8.54
C GLY A 78 2.69 18.29 8.22
N ASP A 79 2.25 17.53 9.22
CA ASP A 79 1.54 16.29 8.98
C ASP A 79 0.12 16.53 8.46
N GLY A 80 -0.23 15.81 7.39
CA GLY A 80 -1.57 15.81 6.79
C GLY A 80 -2.54 14.80 7.40
N ALA A 81 -3.29 14.09 6.56
CA ALA A 81 -4.26 13.09 6.97
C ALA A 81 -3.59 11.84 7.55
N LEU A 82 -3.93 11.48 8.79
CA LEU A 82 -3.39 10.31 9.49
C LEU A 82 -4.47 9.24 9.66
N VAL A 83 -4.12 7.99 9.45
CA VAL A 83 -4.89 6.81 9.86
C VAL A 83 -4.14 6.18 11.03
N ARG A 84 -4.69 6.31 12.24
CA ARG A 84 -4.09 5.78 13.46
C ARG A 84 -4.56 4.37 13.69
N VAL A 85 -3.64 3.44 13.78
CA VAL A 85 -3.90 2.00 14.00
C VAL A 85 -3.09 1.47 15.18
N ALA A 86 -3.51 0.37 15.76
CA ALA A 86 -2.73 -0.27 16.82
C ALA A 86 -1.36 -0.73 16.32
N ASP A 87 -1.30 -1.26 15.09
CA ASP A 87 -0.10 -1.74 14.41
C ASP A 87 -0.18 -1.38 12.92
N PRO A 88 0.74 -0.56 12.40
CA PRO A 88 0.75 -0.17 10.97
C PRO A 88 0.84 -1.34 10.01
N LEU A 89 1.55 -2.43 10.34
CA LEU A 89 1.62 -3.61 9.49
C LEU A 89 0.27 -4.32 9.43
N LYS A 90 -0.43 -4.46 10.57
CA LYS A 90 -1.80 -5.01 10.60
C LYS A 90 -2.78 -4.13 9.86
N GLY A 91 -2.62 -2.81 9.94
CA GLY A 91 -3.38 -1.86 9.13
C GLY A 91 -3.16 -2.09 7.64
N LEU A 92 -1.91 -2.23 7.18
CA LEU A 92 -1.58 -2.54 5.79
C LEU A 92 -2.18 -3.89 5.35
N GLU A 93 -2.07 -4.95 6.17
CA GLU A 93 -2.70 -6.24 5.89
C GLU A 93 -4.23 -6.13 5.76
N GLY A 94 -4.88 -5.31 6.59
CA GLY A 94 -6.32 -5.04 6.53
C GLY A 94 -6.70 -4.39 5.20
N VAL A 95 -5.96 -3.38 4.78
CA VAL A 95 -6.12 -2.72 3.49
C VAL A 95 -5.93 -3.71 2.32
N ALA A 96 -4.92 -4.57 2.39
CA ALA A 96 -4.69 -5.59 1.37
C ALA A 96 -5.86 -6.58 1.27
N ARG A 97 -6.43 -7.03 2.40
CA ARG A 97 -7.62 -7.88 2.41
C ARG A 97 -8.83 -7.17 1.79
N ALA A 98 -9.06 -5.89 2.15
CA ALA A 98 -10.15 -5.10 1.58
C ALA A 98 -9.95 -4.85 0.07
N ALA A 99 -8.72 -4.59 -0.39
CA ALA A 99 -8.39 -4.51 -1.81
C ALA A 99 -8.69 -5.84 -2.53
N ARG A 100 -8.29 -6.95 -1.92
CA ARG A 100 -8.55 -8.30 -2.45
C ARG A 100 -10.05 -8.59 -2.58
N SER A 101 -10.87 -8.19 -1.61
CA SER A 101 -12.32 -8.40 -1.63
C SER A 101 -13.04 -7.57 -2.71
N ARG A 102 -12.43 -6.49 -3.19
CA ARG A 102 -12.97 -5.63 -4.25
C ARG A 102 -12.72 -6.17 -5.66
N LEU A 103 -11.92 -7.22 -5.79
CA LEU A 103 -11.67 -7.84 -7.10
C LEU A 103 -12.94 -8.52 -7.62
N SER A 104 -13.14 -8.45 -8.93
CA SER A 104 -14.22 -9.18 -9.60
C SER A 104 -14.19 -10.68 -9.24
N PRO A 105 -15.34 -11.35 -9.07
CA PRO A 105 -15.40 -12.79 -8.89
C PRO A 105 -14.71 -13.59 -10.01
N ALA A 106 -14.59 -13.01 -11.21
CA ALA A 106 -13.86 -13.59 -12.33
C ALA A 106 -12.34 -13.39 -12.25
N ALA A 107 -11.84 -12.54 -11.36
CA ALA A 107 -10.40 -12.30 -11.21
C ALA A 107 -9.70 -13.54 -10.67
N ARG A 108 -8.54 -13.85 -11.25
CA ARG A 108 -7.66 -14.92 -10.77
C ARG A 108 -6.43 -14.31 -10.12
N VAL A 109 -6.16 -14.72 -8.89
CA VAL A 109 -4.93 -14.34 -8.18
C VAL A 109 -4.04 -15.57 -8.09
N ILE A 110 -2.82 -15.44 -8.61
CA ILE A 110 -1.83 -16.51 -8.65
C ILE A 110 -0.69 -16.11 -7.72
N ALA A 111 -0.40 -16.95 -6.74
CA ALA A 111 0.75 -16.80 -5.86
C ALA A 111 1.81 -17.83 -6.27
N VAL A 112 3.08 -17.38 -6.34
CA VAL A 112 4.22 -18.24 -6.65
C VAL A 112 5.10 -18.35 -5.42
N THR A 113 5.29 -19.57 -4.92
CA THR A 113 6.17 -19.87 -3.79
C THR A 113 7.23 -20.90 -4.19
N GLY A 114 8.25 -21.07 -3.38
CA GLY A 114 9.35 -22.02 -3.63
C GLY A 114 10.70 -21.48 -3.16
N SER A 115 11.70 -22.34 -3.08
CA SER A 115 13.05 -21.96 -2.65
C SER A 115 13.78 -21.15 -3.72
N VAL A 116 13.66 -21.54 -5.00
CA VAL A 116 14.29 -20.88 -6.15
C VAL A 116 13.29 -20.71 -7.30
N GLY A 117 13.60 -19.87 -8.27
CA GLY A 117 12.86 -19.73 -9.51
C GLY A 117 11.57 -18.91 -9.45
N LYS A 118 11.17 -18.39 -8.28
CA LYS A 118 9.90 -17.62 -8.11
C LYS A 118 9.78 -16.46 -9.09
N THR A 119 10.81 -15.65 -9.22
CA THR A 119 10.79 -14.47 -10.11
C THR A 119 10.65 -14.89 -11.57
N GLY A 120 11.44 -15.88 -12.02
CA GLY A 120 11.35 -16.40 -13.39
C GLY A 120 9.98 -16.99 -13.70
N THR A 121 9.41 -17.78 -12.78
CA THR A 121 8.06 -18.33 -12.92
C THR A 121 7.00 -17.22 -13.01
N LYS A 122 7.10 -16.19 -12.15
CA LYS A 122 6.20 -15.03 -12.19
C LYS A 122 6.28 -14.30 -13.54
N GLU A 123 7.48 -14.04 -14.03
CA GLU A 123 7.66 -13.35 -15.32
C GLU A 123 7.15 -14.20 -16.52
N MET A 124 7.38 -15.51 -16.51
CA MET A 124 6.81 -16.41 -17.54
C MET A 124 5.28 -16.41 -17.50
N LEU A 125 4.68 -16.52 -16.32
CA LEU A 125 3.22 -16.44 -16.17
C LEU A 125 2.68 -15.10 -16.67
N LYS A 126 3.33 -13.99 -16.32
CA LYS A 126 2.98 -12.66 -16.81
C LYS A 126 2.99 -12.61 -18.33
N ALA A 127 4.06 -13.10 -18.97
CA ALA A 127 4.19 -13.11 -20.42
C ALA A 127 3.09 -13.94 -21.09
N CYS A 128 2.88 -15.18 -20.66
CA CYS A 128 1.87 -16.08 -21.22
C CYS A 128 0.44 -15.53 -21.04
N LEU A 129 0.13 -15.07 -19.83
CA LEU A 129 -1.21 -14.57 -19.55
C LEU A 129 -1.50 -13.24 -20.26
N SER A 130 -0.48 -12.38 -20.45
CA SER A 130 -0.63 -11.12 -21.18
C SER A 130 -0.92 -11.35 -22.67
N LEU A 131 -0.42 -12.45 -23.27
CA LEU A 131 -0.78 -12.86 -24.61
C LEU A 131 -2.24 -13.32 -24.69
N ALA A 132 -2.69 -14.08 -23.68
CA ALA A 132 -4.06 -14.61 -23.64
C ALA A 132 -5.11 -13.54 -23.25
N ALA A 133 -4.73 -12.54 -22.46
CA ALA A 133 -5.62 -11.49 -21.95
C ALA A 133 -4.93 -10.13 -21.93
N PRO A 134 -4.71 -9.50 -23.09
CA PRO A 134 -4.00 -8.21 -23.17
C PRO A 134 -4.66 -7.12 -22.34
N GLY A 135 -3.85 -6.36 -21.58
CA GLY A 135 -4.32 -5.26 -20.73
C GLY A 135 -5.09 -5.68 -19.46
N ARG A 136 -5.26 -6.99 -19.22
CA ARG A 136 -5.99 -7.52 -18.06
C ARG A 136 -5.11 -8.25 -17.04
N VAL A 137 -3.80 -8.26 -17.25
CA VAL A 137 -2.84 -8.94 -16.39
C VAL A 137 -2.01 -7.91 -15.64
N HIS A 138 -2.00 -8.04 -14.32
CA HIS A 138 -1.09 -7.31 -13.44
C HIS A 138 -0.16 -8.31 -12.75
N ALA A 139 1.11 -7.96 -12.64
CA ALA A 139 2.08 -8.71 -11.86
C ALA A 139 2.94 -7.73 -11.05
N ALA A 140 3.34 -8.14 -9.85
CA ALA A 140 4.22 -7.33 -9.01
C ALA A 140 5.53 -7.00 -9.76
N ASP A 141 5.91 -5.72 -9.78
CA ASP A 141 7.09 -5.24 -10.51
C ASP A 141 8.40 -5.78 -9.92
N LYS A 142 8.41 -6.03 -8.61
CA LYS A 142 9.55 -6.56 -7.87
C LYS A 142 9.20 -7.88 -7.19
N SER A 143 10.21 -8.58 -6.70
CA SER A 143 10.03 -9.77 -5.87
C SER A 143 9.71 -9.35 -4.43
N PHE A 144 8.45 -8.96 -4.20
CA PHE A 144 7.93 -8.73 -2.85
C PHE A 144 7.71 -10.08 -2.19
N ASN A 145 8.65 -10.51 -1.36
CA ASN A 145 8.72 -11.84 -0.77
C ASN A 145 8.79 -11.83 0.77
N ASN A 146 8.56 -10.70 1.37
CA ASN A 146 8.50 -10.53 2.82
C ASN A 146 7.10 -10.09 3.28
N HIS A 147 6.90 -10.06 4.59
CA HIS A 147 5.62 -9.69 5.22
C HIS A 147 5.21 -8.22 4.99
N TRP A 148 6.08 -7.37 4.46
CA TRP A 148 5.73 -5.99 4.10
C TRP A 148 5.34 -5.83 2.62
N GLY A 149 5.91 -6.67 1.78
CA GLY A 149 5.74 -6.57 0.34
C GLY A 149 4.63 -7.44 -0.22
N VAL A 150 4.15 -8.43 0.53
CA VAL A 150 3.04 -9.29 0.10
C VAL A 150 1.68 -8.61 0.23
N PRO A 151 1.41 -7.83 1.30
CA PRO A 151 0.18 -7.05 1.35
C PRO A 151 0.14 -5.99 0.28
#